data_46ba59fb98309a851b5bbb8e85e7d745
#
_entry.id   46ba59fb98309a851b5bbb8e85e7d745
#
_cell.length_a   1.000
_cell.length_b   1.000
_cell.length_c   1.000
_cell.angle_alpha   90.00
_cell.angle_beta   90.00
_cell.angle_gamma   90.00
#
_symmetry.space_group_name_H-M   'P 1'
#
loop_
_entity.id
_entity.type
_entity.pdbx_description
1 polymer ?
#
loop_
_entity_poly.entity_id
_entity_poly.type
_entity_poly.pdbx_seq_one_letter_code
_entity_poly.pdbx_strand_id
1 'polypeptide(L)'
;ERRGMATHVIWKGDENAGFYPSHLVTGTGRHTQNGTFGVTGEARPFDEDVIEAIENHQFEPVRKLQWRNHELEFGTVEKLIRSLEYPTSNPWLSRARDADDLLALKHLSQLPEVIDKLTSPQRVRLLWDVCRVPDFRSSSETEHTALLARLFEFLTGRGLAQTRIPSDWMAKAVARIDKPAGDIETISKRLAYIRTWTYVAQRKGWVENESHWRDETRAVEDRLSDALHAALTQRFVDRRTSVLLRRLKQKETLVAEVNDKGEVTVEGEFAGRLEGFRFRQDATASADEGRTLRQAAFAALKPEFHLRADRFYNAPDTELDFTEQGGLM
;
A
#
# COMPACT_ATOMS: atom_id res chain seq x y z
N GLU A 1 20.27 -1.55 -5.90
CA GLU A 1 20.08 -1.40 -6.33
C GLU A 1 19.96 -1.74 -6.68
N ARG A 2 19.72 -2.14 -6.85
CA ARG A 2 19.44 -2.47 -7.47
C ARG A 2 19.17 -2.09 -8.31
N ARG A 3 19.48 -1.96 -8.68
CA ARG A 3 19.22 -1.54 -9.36
C ARG A 3 19.33 -0.58 -9.82
N GLY A 4 19.59 -0.44 -10.00
CA GLY A 4 19.54 0.34 -10.51
C GLY A 4 19.59 0.50 -11.01
N MET A 5 19.38 0.17 -11.53
CA MET A 5 18.91 0.27 -12.17
C MET A 5 18.55 0.82 -12.65
N ALA A 6 18.54 0.51 -12.99
CA ALA A 6 18.01 0.96 -13.50
C ALA A 6 17.65 1.40 -13.46
N THR A 7 17.78 1.12 -13.30
CA THR A 7 17.18 1.30 -13.11
C THR A 7 17.21 1.70 -12.60
N HIS A 8 17.38 1.76 -12.54
CA HIS A 8 16.98 1.66 -12.26
C HIS A 8 16.58 1.88 -12.37
N VAL A 9 16.41 1.89 -12.93
CA VAL A 9 15.60 1.86 -13.04
C VAL A 9 14.89 1.72 -12.71
N ILE A 10 14.96 1.61 -12.69
CA ILE A 10 14.09 1.08 -12.20
C ILE A 10 14.03 1.06 -10.92
N TRP A 11 13.84 1.51 -10.22
CA TRP A 11 13.42 1.55 -9.12
C TRP A 11 14.08 1.16 -8.11
N LYS A 12 14.05 1.45 -7.41
CA LYS A 12 13.95 0.88 -6.38
C LYS A 12 13.19 1.41 -5.45
N GLY A 13 12.21 1.06 -5.49
CA GLY A 13 11.26 1.48 -4.58
C GLY A 13 11.64 1.28 -3.16
N ASP A 14 10.81 1.66 -2.29
CA ASP A 14 10.92 1.27 -0.92
C ASP A 14 10.78 -0.23 -0.80
N GLU A 15 11.76 -0.86 -0.25
CA GLU A 15 11.77 -2.30 -0.04
C GLU A 15 10.58 -2.79 0.78
N ASN A 16 10.12 -1.96 1.70
CA ASN A 16 8.98 -2.30 2.55
C ASN A 16 7.64 -2.19 1.84
N ALA A 17 7.60 -1.44 0.75
CA ALA A 17 6.38 -1.33 -0.05
C ALA A 17 6.13 -2.55 -0.93
N GLY A 18 7.05 -3.49 -0.97
CA GLY A 18 7.01 -4.59 -1.92
C GLY A 18 7.39 -4.12 -3.32
N PHE A 19 7.72 -5.06 -4.15
CA PHE A 19 8.21 -4.74 -5.44
C PHE A 19 7.13 -4.90 -6.47
N TYR A 20 6.52 -3.83 -6.84
CA TYR A 20 5.55 -3.76 -7.92
C TYR A 20 6.15 -3.03 -9.11
N PRO A 21 5.90 -3.44 -10.34
CA PRO A 21 6.39 -2.77 -11.53
C PRO A 21 6.07 -1.27 -11.57
N SER A 22 4.93 -0.89 -11.07
CA SER A 22 4.55 0.53 -10.95
C SER A 22 5.44 1.31 -9.99
N HIS A 23 5.95 0.68 -8.96
CA HIS A 23 6.93 1.29 -8.05
C HIS A 23 8.32 1.32 -8.66
N LEU A 24 8.66 0.27 -9.38
CA LEU A 24 9.90 0.18 -10.06
C LEU A 24 10.13 1.33 -11.00
N VAL A 25 9.10 1.68 -11.70
CA VAL A 25 9.13 2.74 -12.66
C VAL A 25 9.35 4.11 -12.06
N THR A 26 8.88 4.32 -10.88
CA THR A 26 9.03 5.61 -10.22
C THR A 26 10.27 5.71 -9.40
N GLY A 27 10.88 4.61 -9.23
CA GLY A 27 12.19 4.64 -8.67
C GLY A 27 12.35 5.12 -7.36
N THR A 28 11.64 5.22 -6.53
CA THR A 28 12.06 5.63 -5.40
C THR A 28 11.45 5.29 -4.30
N GLY A 29 11.36 4.94 -4.10
CA GLY A 29 10.94 4.74 -3.23
C GLY A 29 10.07 4.88 -2.32
N ARG A 30 9.72 4.78 -1.83
CA ARG A 30 8.96 4.53 -0.93
C ARG A 30 7.98 5.20 -0.77
N HIS A 31 8.07 5.20 -1.14
CA HIS A 31 7.46 5.26 -0.97
C HIS A 31 6.72 5.52 -1.25
N THR A 32 6.82 5.33 -1.65
CA THR A 32 6.19 5.40 -1.98
C THR A 32 5.34 5.19 -1.94
N GLN A 33 5.13 5.18 -1.79
CA GLN A 33 4.50 4.82 -1.64
C GLN A 33 3.60 4.70 -2.09
N ASN A 34 3.58 4.50 -2.51
CA ASN A 34 3.11 4.52 -3.15
C ASN A 34 3.15 4.82 -4.14
N GLY A 35 3.79 4.82 -4.33
CA GLY A 35 4.03 5.09 -5.36
C GLY A 35 3.85 5.99 -5.81
N THR A 36 3.70 6.27 -5.60
CA THR A 36 3.42 6.95 -5.96
C THR A 36 3.51 7.76 -6.48
N PHE A 37 3.58 7.53 -6.67
CA PHE A 37 3.83 8.07 -7.65
C PHE A 37 2.73 8.66 -8.23
N GLY A 38 1.73 8.00 -8.41
CA GLY A 38 0.46 8.56 -8.68
C GLY A 38 -0.02 9.52 -7.60
N VAL A 39 0.66 9.56 -6.54
CA VAL A 39 0.44 10.50 -5.43
C VAL A 39 0.33 11.95 -5.87
N THR A 40 1.00 12.32 -6.94
CA THR A 40 0.97 13.68 -7.46
C THR A 40 0.04 13.83 -8.66
N GLY A 41 -0.65 12.80 -9.09
CA GLY A 41 -1.43 12.80 -10.31
C GLY A 41 -0.59 12.90 -11.59
N GLU A 42 0.70 12.63 -11.49
CA GLU A 42 1.59 12.66 -12.63
C GLU A 42 1.46 11.39 -13.46
N ALA A 43 1.69 11.51 -14.76
CA ALA A 43 1.66 10.37 -15.65
C ALA A 43 2.77 9.38 -15.33
N ARG A 44 2.47 8.12 -15.48
CA ARG A 44 3.45 7.05 -15.31
C ARG A 44 4.46 7.07 -16.47
N PRO A 45 5.73 6.75 -16.22
CA PRO A 45 6.74 6.72 -17.27
C PRO A 45 6.59 5.53 -18.23
N PHE A 46 5.82 4.51 -17.90
CA PHE A 46 5.54 3.36 -18.77
C PHE A 46 4.03 3.20 -19.02
N ASP A 47 3.72 2.68 -20.18
CA ASP A 47 2.37 2.23 -20.52
C ASP A 47 1.99 0.95 -19.78
N GLU A 48 0.71 0.69 -19.64
CA GLU A 48 0.21 -0.50 -18.93
C GLU A 48 0.67 -1.79 -19.58
N ASP A 49 0.72 -1.83 -20.91
CA ASP A 49 1.20 -2.99 -21.66
C ASP A 49 2.66 -3.34 -21.31
N VAL A 50 3.49 -2.32 -21.05
CA VAL A 50 4.89 -2.50 -20.62
C VAL A 50 4.94 -3.02 -19.18
N ILE A 51 4.08 -2.51 -18.30
CA ILE A 51 3.98 -2.97 -16.92
C ILE A 51 3.54 -4.44 -16.90
N GLU A 52 2.51 -4.79 -17.67
CA GLU A 52 2.02 -6.16 -17.78
C GLU A 52 3.11 -7.11 -18.35
N ALA A 53 3.85 -6.66 -19.35
CA ALA A 53 4.95 -7.43 -19.90
C ALA A 53 6.05 -7.70 -18.86
N ILE A 54 6.37 -6.69 -18.04
CA ILE A 54 7.33 -6.85 -16.93
C ILE A 54 6.80 -7.83 -15.87
N GLU A 55 5.54 -7.73 -15.51
CA GLU A 55 4.90 -8.63 -14.54
C GLU A 55 4.90 -10.08 -15.04
N ASN A 56 4.74 -10.27 -16.35
CA ASN A 56 4.80 -11.57 -17.00
C ASN A 56 6.24 -12.01 -17.34
N HIS A 57 7.26 -11.32 -16.85
CA HIS A 57 8.68 -11.59 -17.09
C HIS A 57 9.09 -11.50 -18.57
N GLN A 58 8.39 -10.67 -19.34
CA GLN A 58 8.67 -10.40 -20.76
C GLN A 58 9.42 -9.08 -20.87
N PHE A 59 10.74 -9.13 -20.77
CA PHE A 59 11.59 -7.93 -20.70
C PHE A 59 11.95 -7.44 -22.11
N GLU A 60 11.10 -6.62 -22.69
CA GLU A 60 11.40 -5.94 -23.93
C GLU A 60 11.99 -4.54 -23.67
N PRO A 61 12.89 -4.05 -24.53
CA PRO A 61 13.48 -2.74 -24.35
C PRO A 61 12.46 -1.63 -24.57
N VAL A 62 12.35 -0.75 -23.59
CA VAL A 62 11.51 0.45 -23.69
C VAL A 62 12.17 1.44 -24.66
N ARG A 63 11.49 1.77 -25.75
CA ARG A 63 12.02 2.62 -26.82
C ARG A 63 11.76 4.09 -26.57
N LYS A 64 10.65 4.42 -25.91
CA LYS A 64 10.26 5.78 -25.56
C LYS A 64 9.74 5.84 -24.14
N LEU A 65 10.10 6.89 -23.44
CA LEU A 65 9.56 7.19 -22.12
C LEU A 65 8.39 8.14 -22.24
N GLN A 66 7.41 8.01 -21.38
CA GLN A 66 6.33 8.95 -21.29
C GLN A 66 6.81 10.25 -20.65
N TRP A 67 6.40 11.36 -21.21
CA TRP A 67 6.79 12.71 -20.78
C TRP A 67 5.59 13.61 -20.68
N ARG A 68 5.64 14.50 -19.74
CA ARG A 68 4.63 15.55 -19.54
C ARG A 68 5.31 16.89 -19.37
N ASN A 69 4.77 17.92 -20.00
CA ASN A 69 5.33 19.27 -19.90
C ASN A 69 5.18 19.82 -18.47
N HIS A 70 6.24 20.39 -17.95
CA HIS A 70 6.31 21.03 -16.63
C HIS A 70 6.27 22.56 -16.70
N GLU A 71 6.45 23.14 -17.89
CA GLU A 71 6.39 24.59 -18.11
C GLU A 71 4.95 25.00 -18.34
N LEU A 72 4.20 25.20 -17.25
CA LEU A 72 2.77 25.43 -17.26
C LEU A 72 2.40 26.89 -17.29
N GLU A 73 1.44 27.25 -18.15
CA GLU A 73 0.93 28.60 -18.30
C GLU A 73 -0.40 28.78 -17.57
N PHE A 74 -0.42 29.61 -16.54
CA PHE A 74 -1.59 29.83 -15.68
C PHE A 74 -2.42 31.09 -16.06
N GLY A 75 -2.22 31.64 -17.24
CA GLY A 75 -2.96 32.82 -17.67
C GLY A 75 -4.47 32.59 -17.76
N THR A 76 -4.88 31.51 -18.41
CA THR A 76 -6.26 31.02 -18.48
C THR A 76 -6.24 29.48 -18.41
N VAL A 77 -7.43 28.89 -18.21
CA VAL A 77 -7.54 27.41 -18.17
C VAL A 77 -7.18 26.80 -19.52
N GLU A 78 -7.56 27.43 -20.61
CA GLU A 78 -7.26 26.96 -21.98
C GLU A 78 -5.74 26.97 -22.23
N LYS A 79 -5.04 27.99 -21.72
CA LYS A 79 -3.58 28.05 -21.82
C LYS A 79 -2.93 26.96 -20.98
N LEU A 80 -3.45 26.74 -19.79
CA LEU A 80 -2.97 25.69 -18.91
C LEU A 80 -3.15 24.30 -19.54
N ILE A 81 -4.35 23.97 -20.03
CA ILE A 81 -4.62 22.71 -20.72
C ILE A 81 -3.67 22.56 -21.92
N ARG A 82 -3.50 23.59 -22.71
CA ARG A 82 -2.64 23.58 -23.87
C ARG A 82 -1.18 23.35 -23.51
N SER A 83 -0.72 23.94 -22.41
CA SER A 83 0.64 23.70 -21.92
C SER A 83 0.83 22.27 -21.37
N LEU A 84 -0.18 21.68 -20.74
CA LEU A 84 -0.16 20.29 -20.28
C LEU A 84 -0.17 19.28 -21.44
N GLU A 85 -0.86 19.61 -22.52
CA GLU A 85 -0.96 18.77 -23.71
C GLU A 85 0.17 19.01 -24.71
N TYR A 86 1.08 19.93 -24.41
CA TYR A 86 2.16 20.29 -25.32
C TYR A 86 3.04 19.06 -25.63
N PRO A 87 3.25 18.74 -26.92
CA PRO A 87 4.07 17.60 -27.30
C PRO A 87 5.54 17.87 -27.09
N THR A 88 6.31 16.82 -26.94
CA THR A 88 7.78 16.92 -26.90
C THR A 88 8.36 16.78 -28.29
N SER A 89 9.44 17.51 -28.56
CA SER A 89 10.25 17.34 -29.77
C SER A 89 11.34 16.27 -29.64
N ASN A 90 11.54 15.74 -28.46
CA ASN A 90 12.56 14.73 -28.20
C ASN A 90 12.10 13.36 -28.75
N PRO A 91 12.87 12.71 -29.67
CA PRO A 91 12.47 11.45 -30.29
C PRO A 91 12.41 10.26 -29.32
N TRP A 92 13.04 10.38 -28.15
CA TRP A 92 13.06 9.34 -27.12
C TRP A 92 11.90 9.46 -26.12
N LEU A 93 11.09 10.52 -26.27
CA LEU A 93 9.97 10.78 -25.38
C LEU A 93 8.66 10.74 -26.19
N SER A 94 7.59 10.38 -25.52
CA SER A 94 6.23 10.47 -26.02
C SER A 94 5.37 11.23 -25.01
N ARG A 95 4.38 11.97 -25.48
CA ARG A 95 3.45 12.63 -24.57
C ARG A 95 2.71 11.58 -23.74
N ALA A 96 2.71 11.77 -22.46
CA ALA A 96 1.95 10.94 -21.53
C ALA A 96 0.45 11.01 -21.85
N ARG A 97 -0.28 9.94 -21.55
CA ARG A 97 -1.75 9.91 -21.58
C ARG A 97 -2.30 10.99 -20.65
N ASP A 98 -3.52 11.40 -20.88
CA ASP A 98 -4.18 12.33 -19.98
C ASP A 98 -4.35 11.70 -18.60
N ALA A 99 -3.73 12.31 -17.60
CA ALA A 99 -3.82 11.86 -16.23
C ALA A 99 -5.07 12.43 -15.55
N ASP A 100 -5.45 11.86 -14.43
CA ASP A 100 -6.68 12.19 -13.69
C ASP A 100 -6.79 13.68 -13.35
N ASP A 101 -5.68 14.36 -13.08
CA ASP A 101 -5.64 15.79 -12.80
C ASP A 101 -6.00 16.64 -14.02
N LEU A 102 -5.55 16.24 -15.21
CA LEU A 102 -5.92 16.92 -16.46
C LEU A 102 -7.38 16.65 -16.83
N LEU A 103 -7.86 15.42 -16.64
CA LEU A 103 -9.26 15.07 -16.85
C LEU A 103 -10.15 15.86 -15.89
N ALA A 104 -9.81 15.91 -14.61
CA ALA A 104 -10.51 16.69 -13.61
C ALA A 104 -10.52 18.19 -13.97
N LEU A 105 -9.39 18.72 -14.46
CA LEU A 105 -9.32 20.11 -14.91
C LEU A 105 -10.27 20.38 -16.09
N LYS A 106 -10.30 19.47 -17.07
CA LYS A 106 -11.20 19.59 -18.23
C LYS A 106 -12.67 19.57 -17.80
N HIS A 107 -13.04 18.72 -16.85
CA HIS A 107 -14.41 18.65 -16.34
C HIS A 107 -14.78 19.87 -15.49
N LEU A 108 -13.94 20.21 -14.52
CA LEU A 108 -14.21 21.36 -13.64
C LEU A 108 -14.30 22.68 -14.40
N SER A 109 -13.51 22.84 -15.45
CA SER A 109 -13.53 24.06 -16.28
C SER A 109 -14.81 24.24 -17.10
N GLN A 110 -15.69 23.24 -17.13
CA GLN A 110 -16.99 23.30 -17.78
C GLN A 110 -18.13 23.64 -16.81
N LEU A 111 -17.88 23.62 -15.51
CA LEU A 111 -18.89 23.91 -14.52
C LEU A 111 -19.10 25.44 -14.36
N PRO A 112 -20.33 25.96 -14.50
CA PRO A 112 -20.58 27.40 -14.38
C PRO A 112 -20.07 27.97 -13.06
N GLU A 113 -20.29 27.26 -11.94
CA GLU A 113 -19.86 27.72 -10.62
C GLU A 113 -18.34 27.75 -10.43
N VAL A 114 -17.59 27.08 -11.29
CA VAL A 114 -16.11 27.15 -11.35
C VAL A 114 -15.68 28.28 -12.27
N ILE A 115 -16.29 28.38 -13.45
CA ILE A 115 -15.99 29.42 -14.46
C ILE A 115 -16.11 30.82 -13.87
N ASP A 116 -17.20 31.10 -13.16
CA ASP A 116 -17.47 32.40 -12.53
C ASP A 116 -16.38 32.83 -11.54
N LYS A 117 -15.61 31.86 -11.05
CA LYS A 117 -14.53 32.08 -10.05
C LYS A 117 -13.14 32.20 -10.67
N LEU A 118 -12.98 31.92 -11.95
CA LEU A 118 -11.70 31.95 -12.66
C LEU A 118 -11.30 33.33 -13.13
N THR A 119 -11.31 34.32 -12.24
CA THR A 119 -11.12 35.73 -12.55
C THR A 119 -9.65 36.19 -12.61
N SER A 120 -8.70 35.31 -12.29
CA SER A 120 -7.27 35.64 -12.25
C SER A 120 -6.37 34.43 -12.44
N PRO A 121 -5.10 34.63 -12.87
CA PRO A 121 -4.11 33.56 -12.97
C PRO A 121 -3.90 32.79 -11.65
N GLN A 122 -4.02 33.45 -10.52
CA GLN A 122 -3.91 32.83 -9.21
C GLN A 122 -5.05 31.83 -8.96
N ARG A 123 -6.25 32.15 -9.45
CA ARG A 123 -7.42 31.27 -9.36
C ARG A 123 -7.27 30.06 -10.28
N VAL A 124 -6.69 30.24 -11.46
CA VAL A 124 -6.37 29.14 -12.37
C VAL A 124 -5.32 28.21 -11.74
N ARG A 125 -4.29 28.77 -11.11
CA ARG A 125 -3.30 27.99 -10.37
C ARG A 125 -3.94 27.24 -9.21
N LEU A 126 -4.81 27.88 -8.45
CA LEU A 126 -5.52 27.24 -7.34
C LEU A 126 -6.42 26.10 -7.83
N LEU A 127 -7.13 26.29 -8.95
CA LEU A 127 -7.92 25.22 -9.57
C LEU A 127 -7.03 24.03 -9.93
N TRP A 128 -5.87 24.29 -10.54
CA TRP A 128 -4.91 23.26 -10.86
C TRP A 128 -4.42 22.50 -9.61
N ASP A 129 -4.10 23.23 -8.56
CA ASP A 129 -3.69 22.60 -7.29
C ASP A 129 -4.80 21.73 -6.70
N VAL A 130 -6.07 22.10 -6.87
CA VAL A 130 -7.22 21.28 -6.47
C VAL A 130 -7.37 20.06 -7.36
N CYS A 131 -7.22 20.19 -8.67
CA CYS A 131 -7.28 19.05 -9.59
C CYS A 131 -6.23 17.98 -9.30
N ARG A 132 -5.13 18.36 -8.66
CA ARG A 132 -4.05 17.46 -8.28
C ARG A 132 -4.33 16.69 -6.98
N VAL A 133 -5.48 16.84 -6.36
CA VAL A 133 -5.89 16.01 -5.22
C VAL A 133 -6.17 14.60 -5.72
N PRO A 134 -5.42 13.57 -5.26
CA PRO A 134 -5.57 12.25 -5.81
C PRO A 134 -6.87 11.56 -5.38
N ASP A 135 -7.46 10.80 -6.26
CA ASP A 135 -8.55 9.88 -5.91
C ASP A 135 -8.01 8.51 -5.48
N PHE A 136 -7.57 8.41 -4.24
CA PHE A 136 -7.15 7.12 -3.67
C PHE A 136 -8.29 6.11 -3.51
N ARG A 137 -9.55 6.56 -3.69
CA ARG A 137 -10.72 5.71 -3.50
C ARG A 137 -11.07 4.92 -4.75
N SER A 138 -10.53 5.32 -5.90
CA SER A 138 -11.02 4.87 -7.21
C SER A 138 -12.52 5.04 -7.30
N SER A 139 -13.02 6.21 -6.85
CA SER A 139 -14.43 6.56 -6.90
C SER A 139 -14.87 6.82 -8.35
N SER A 140 -16.16 7.01 -8.56
CA SER A 140 -16.62 7.45 -9.89
C SER A 140 -16.06 8.84 -10.20
N GLU A 141 -15.78 9.08 -11.47
CA GLU A 141 -15.30 10.37 -11.95
C GLU A 141 -16.18 11.54 -11.48
N THR A 142 -17.48 11.32 -11.43
CA THR A 142 -18.46 12.32 -10.95
C THR A 142 -18.33 12.60 -9.46
N GLU A 143 -18.07 11.58 -8.64
CA GLU A 143 -17.92 11.77 -7.20
C GLU A 143 -16.62 12.52 -6.87
N HIS A 144 -15.54 12.19 -7.54
CA HIS A 144 -14.28 12.87 -7.35
C HIS A 144 -14.35 14.32 -7.82
N THR A 145 -14.90 14.56 -9.01
CA THR A 145 -15.11 15.89 -9.56
C THR A 145 -15.98 16.76 -8.62
N ALA A 146 -17.05 16.18 -8.05
CA ALA A 146 -17.89 16.90 -7.09
C ALA A 146 -17.12 17.27 -5.81
N LEU A 147 -16.24 16.39 -5.32
CA LEU A 147 -15.36 16.71 -4.20
C LEU A 147 -14.42 17.86 -4.54
N LEU A 148 -13.77 17.81 -5.71
CA LEU A 148 -12.85 18.85 -6.15
C LEU A 148 -13.56 20.20 -6.33
N ALA A 149 -14.75 20.20 -6.94
CA ALA A 149 -15.56 21.41 -7.07
C ALA A 149 -15.87 22.04 -5.71
N ARG A 150 -16.21 21.20 -4.73
CA ARG A 150 -16.49 21.65 -3.37
C ARG A 150 -15.26 22.18 -2.65
N LEU A 151 -14.11 21.56 -2.83
CA LEU A 151 -12.83 22.09 -2.31
C LEU A 151 -12.52 23.45 -2.93
N PHE A 152 -12.66 23.58 -4.24
CA PHE A 152 -12.43 24.85 -4.94
C PHE A 152 -13.39 25.93 -4.48
N GLU A 153 -14.65 25.59 -4.24
CA GLU A 153 -15.66 26.52 -3.70
C GLU A 153 -15.23 27.06 -2.34
N PHE A 154 -14.80 26.22 -1.42
CA PHE A 154 -14.30 26.66 -0.11
C PHE A 154 -13.08 27.56 -0.25
N LEU A 155 -12.10 27.16 -1.08
CA LEU A 155 -10.84 27.88 -1.20
C LEU A 155 -10.97 29.20 -1.95
N THR A 156 -12.00 29.37 -2.76
CA THR A 156 -12.26 30.63 -3.47
C THR A 156 -13.22 31.57 -2.73
N GLY A 157 -14.08 31.02 -1.88
CA GLY A 157 -15.02 31.78 -1.08
C GLY A 157 -15.92 32.71 -1.90
N ARG A 158 -16.37 33.78 -1.25
CA ARG A 158 -17.16 34.85 -1.87
C ARG A 158 -16.33 36.12 -1.94
N GLY A 159 -15.67 36.36 -3.02
CA GLY A 159 -14.83 37.54 -3.20
C GLY A 159 -13.43 37.20 -3.71
N LEU A 160 -12.49 38.13 -3.57
CA LEU A 160 -11.15 37.98 -4.11
C LEU A 160 -10.17 37.24 -3.14
N ALA A 161 -10.45 37.29 -1.85
CA ALA A 161 -9.59 36.67 -0.86
C ALA A 161 -9.74 35.15 -0.91
N GLN A 162 -8.62 34.46 -0.77
CA GLN A 162 -8.63 33.00 -0.56
C GLN A 162 -9.17 32.71 0.83
N THR A 163 -10.12 31.80 0.90
CA THR A 163 -10.67 31.29 2.14
C THR A 163 -10.12 29.89 2.42
N ARG A 164 -10.55 29.29 3.51
CA ARG A 164 -10.07 27.97 3.94
C ARG A 164 -11.23 27.01 4.06
N ILE A 165 -10.93 25.75 4.00
CA ILE A 165 -11.87 24.67 4.23
C ILE A 165 -12.23 24.69 5.71
N PRO A 166 -13.55 24.79 6.08
CA PRO A 166 -13.97 24.87 7.46
C PRO A 166 -13.65 23.61 8.25
N SER A 167 -13.21 23.78 9.50
CA SER A 167 -12.91 22.67 10.41
C SER A 167 -14.11 21.76 10.63
N ASP A 168 -15.33 22.27 10.71
CA ASP A 168 -16.55 21.46 10.88
C ASP A 168 -16.81 20.53 9.70
N TRP A 169 -16.46 20.97 8.49
CA TRP A 169 -16.61 20.14 7.29
C TRP A 169 -15.56 19.03 7.25
N MET A 170 -14.31 19.36 7.61
CA MET A 170 -13.24 18.38 7.79
C MET A 170 -13.61 17.35 8.84
N ALA A 171 -14.09 17.80 10.00
CA ALA A 171 -14.50 16.93 11.10
C ALA A 171 -15.56 15.91 10.66
N LYS A 172 -16.59 16.38 9.93
CA LYS A 172 -17.66 15.49 9.44
C LYS A 172 -17.15 14.49 8.43
N ALA A 173 -16.19 14.87 7.61
CA ALA A 173 -15.61 13.97 6.61
C ALA A 173 -14.73 12.90 7.28
N VAL A 174 -13.84 13.31 8.18
CA VAL A 174 -12.91 12.42 8.88
C VAL A 174 -13.66 11.47 9.80
N ALA A 175 -14.64 11.96 10.58
CA ALA A 175 -15.42 11.12 11.50
C ALA A 175 -16.22 10.00 10.82
N ARG A 176 -16.58 10.14 9.54
CA ARG A 176 -17.23 9.08 8.76
C ARG A 176 -16.27 7.95 8.44
N ILE A 177 -14.99 8.26 8.36
CA ILE A 177 -13.94 7.35 7.94
C ILE A 177 -13.29 6.67 9.15
N ASP A 178 -13.14 7.37 10.27
CA ASP A 178 -12.48 6.89 11.48
C ASP A 178 -13.30 5.79 12.17
N LYS A 179 -13.29 4.61 11.57
CA LYS A 179 -13.99 3.42 12.05
C LYS A 179 -13.12 2.19 11.78
N PRO A 180 -12.26 1.79 12.71
CA PRO A 180 -11.34 0.67 12.50
C PRO A 180 -12.02 -0.70 12.48
N ALA A 181 -13.30 -0.78 12.87
CA ALA A 181 -14.04 -2.04 12.85
C ALA A 181 -14.60 -2.33 11.46
N GLY A 182 -14.52 -3.59 11.03
CA GLY A 182 -15.06 -4.06 9.76
C GLY A 182 -14.20 -5.17 9.15
N ASP A 183 -14.60 -5.62 7.97
CA ASP A 183 -13.79 -6.56 7.20
C ASP A 183 -12.64 -5.86 6.47
N ILE A 184 -11.72 -6.66 5.94
CA ILE A 184 -10.51 -6.18 5.26
C ILE A 184 -10.83 -5.19 4.14
N GLU A 185 -11.87 -5.46 3.35
CA GLU A 185 -12.25 -4.61 2.23
C GLU A 185 -12.77 -3.25 2.71
N THR A 186 -13.60 -3.27 3.73
CA THR A 186 -14.17 -2.05 4.34
C THR A 186 -13.08 -1.19 4.97
N ILE A 187 -12.14 -1.79 5.70
CA ILE A 187 -11.02 -1.06 6.31
C ILE A 187 -10.10 -0.51 5.23
N SER A 188 -9.80 -1.30 4.19
CA SER A 188 -8.98 -0.86 3.05
C SER A 188 -9.59 0.34 2.33
N LYS A 189 -10.92 0.33 2.11
CA LYS A 189 -11.63 1.47 1.52
C LYS A 189 -11.52 2.71 2.38
N ARG A 190 -11.69 2.57 3.70
CA ARG A 190 -11.55 3.71 4.63
C ARG A 190 -10.13 4.25 4.66
N LEU A 191 -9.13 3.36 4.62
CA LEU A 191 -7.73 3.75 4.56
C LEU A 191 -7.42 4.51 3.26
N ALA A 192 -8.01 4.11 2.14
CA ALA A 192 -7.91 4.87 0.89
C ALA A 192 -8.59 6.24 1.01
N TYR A 193 -9.75 6.31 1.66
CA TYR A 193 -10.50 7.56 1.82
C TYR A 193 -9.78 8.57 2.70
N ILE A 194 -9.19 8.14 3.82
CA ILE A 194 -8.48 9.07 4.71
C ILE A 194 -7.26 9.69 4.01
N ARG A 195 -6.59 8.99 3.13
CA ARG A 195 -5.42 9.50 2.40
C ARG A 195 -5.73 10.74 1.57
N THR A 196 -6.91 10.81 0.96
CA THR A 196 -7.35 12.04 0.28
C THR A 196 -7.43 13.22 1.26
N TRP A 197 -7.93 13.00 2.46
CA TRP A 197 -8.01 14.04 3.50
C TRP A 197 -6.65 14.37 4.11
N THR A 198 -5.79 13.39 4.29
CA THR A 198 -4.39 13.62 4.68
C THR A 198 -3.69 14.50 3.65
N TYR A 199 -3.88 14.24 2.35
CA TYR A 199 -3.33 15.07 1.30
C TYR A 199 -3.85 16.52 1.36
N VAL A 200 -5.17 16.70 1.52
CA VAL A 200 -5.79 18.03 1.65
C VAL A 200 -5.26 18.77 2.88
N ALA A 201 -5.13 18.10 4.03
CA ALA A 201 -4.62 18.67 5.26
C ALA A 201 -3.13 19.06 5.19
N GLN A 202 -2.35 18.42 4.32
CA GLN A 202 -0.93 18.75 4.10
C GLN A 202 -0.75 20.03 3.26
N ARG A 203 -1.79 20.49 2.55
CA ARG A 203 -1.69 21.68 1.71
C ARG A 203 -1.72 22.94 2.57
N LYS A 204 -0.64 23.72 2.47
CA LYS A 204 -0.50 24.98 3.22
C LYS A 204 -1.60 25.98 2.83
N GLY A 205 -2.29 26.50 3.79
CA GLY A 205 -3.34 27.52 3.61
C GLY A 205 -4.69 26.96 3.18
N TRP A 206 -4.86 25.64 3.09
CA TRP A 206 -6.13 25.05 2.62
C TRP A 206 -7.16 24.83 3.70
N VAL A 207 -6.74 24.43 4.88
CA VAL A 207 -7.66 24.11 5.97
C VAL A 207 -7.51 25.09 7.13
N GLU A 208 -8.57 25.29 7.89
CA GLU A 208 -8.45 25.91 9.20
C GLU A 208 -7.75 24.97 10.16
N ASN A 209 -6.95 25.51 11.09
CA ASN A 209 -6.21 24.71 12.07
C ASN A 209 -5.32 23.61 11.43
N GLU A 210 -4.47 24.01 10.50
CA GLU A 210 -3.63 23.09 9.70
C GLU A 210 -2.88 22.04 10.50
N SER A 211 -2.27 22.43 11.64
CA SER A 211 -1.52 21.49 12.48
C SER A 211 -2.42 20.40 13.03
N HIS A 212 -3.57 20.80 13.57
CA HIS A 212 -4.56 19.85 14.10
C HIS A 212 -4.99 18.84 13.03
N TRP A 213 -5.38 19.31 11.84
CA TRP A 213 -5.87 18.42 10.80
C TRP A 213 -4.78 17.52 10.19
N ARG A 214 -3.53 18.02 10.14
CA ARG A 214 -2.40 17.17 9.76
C ARG A 214 -2.18 16.00 10.72
N ASP A 215 -2.26 16.29 12.00
CA ASP A 215 -2.03 15.28 13.03
C ASP A 215 -3.22 14.33 13.14
N GLU A 216 -4.45 14.85 13.11
CA GLU A 216 -5.67 14.06 13.23
C GLU A 216 -5.86 13.12 12.03
N THR A 217 -5.68 13.59 10.78
CA THR A 217 -5.82 12.73 9.61
C THR A 217 -4.75 11.63 9.59
N ARG A 218 -3.53 11.94 10.04
CA ARG A 218 -2.48 10.95 10.19
C ARG A 218 -2.81 9.92 11.27
N ALA A 219 -3.28 10.38 12.41
CA ALA A 219 -3.67 9.49 13.49
C ALA A 219 -4.81 8.53 13.09
N VAL A 220 -5.77 9.00 12.29
CA VAL A 220 -6.82 8.13 11.71
C VAL A 220 -6.24 7.14 10.72
N GLU A 221 -5.30 7.58 9.87
CA GLU A 221 -4.62 6.70 8.90
C GLU A 221 -3.85 5.59 9.63
N ASP A 222 -3.12 5.92 10.69
CA ASP A 222 -2.38 4.96 11.51
C ASP A 222 -3.35 3.95 12.17
N ARG A 223 -4.45 4.43 12.79
CA ARG A 223 -5.46 3.53 13.41
C ARG A 223 -6.08 2.55 12.40
N LEU A 224 -6.38 3.02 11.20
CA LEU A 224 -6.94 2.18 10.13
C LEU A 224 -5.89 1.20 9.57
N SER A 225 -4.64 1.63 9.46
CA SER A 225 -3.52 0.80 9.02
C SER A 225 -3.27 -0.33 10.00
N ASP A 226 -3.23 -0.04 11.29
CA ASP A 226 -3.07 -1.04 12.34
C ASP A 226 -4.23 -2.05 12.35
N ALA A 227 -5.46 -1.55 12.20
CA ALA A 227 -6.65 -2.41 12.13
C ALA A 227 -6.62 -3.31 10.89
N LEU A 228 -6.19 -2.79 9.75
CA LEU A 228 -6.03 -3.57 8.51
C LEU A 228 -4.96 -4.63 8.66
N HIS A 229 -3.81 -4.25 9.25
CA HIS A 229 -2.73 -5.19 9.52
C HIS A 229 -3.19 -6.33 10.44
N ALA A 230 -3.89 -6.01 11.52
CA ALA A 230 -4.44 -7.01 12.42
C ALA A 230 -5.43 -7.95 11.72
N ALA A 231 -6.33 -7.40 10.89
CA ALA A 231 -7.31 -8.19 10.15
C ALA A 231 -6.67 -9.10 9.08
N LEU A 232 -5.62 -8.62 8.41
CA LEU A 232 -4.86 -9.41 7.44
C LEU A 232 -4.09 -10.54 8.14
N THR A 233 -3.46 -10.25 9.27
CA THR A 233 -2.74 -11.23 10.07
C THR A 233 -3.69 -12.32 10.56
N GLN A 234 -4.85 -11.94 11.09
CA GLN A 234 -5.86 -12.90 11.54
C GLN A 234 -6.35 -13.77 10.38
N ARG A 235 -6.67 -13.19 9.23
CA ARG A 235 -7.09 -13.95 8.06
C ARG A 235 -6.03 -14.92 7.56
N PHE A 236 -4.76 -14.53 7.65
CA PHE A 236 -3.66 -15.41 7.27
C PHE A 236 -3.57 -16.62 8.24
N VAL A 237 -3.67 -16.37 9.54
CA VAL A 237 -3.69 -17.42 10.57
C VAL A 237 -4.87 -18.35 10.38
N ASP A 238 -6.08 -17.82 10.20
CA ASP A 238 -7.32 -18.59 10.00
C ASP A 238 -7.22 -19.50 8.76
N ARG A 239 -6.68 -18.97 7.67
CA ARG A 239 -6.49 -19.76 6.44
C ARG A 239 -5.53 -20.92 6.65
N ARG A 240 -4.39 -20.67 7.32
CA ARG A 240 -3.39 -21.68 7.63
C ARG A 240 -4.00 -22.79 8.47
N THR A 241 -4.68 -22.42 9.55
CA THR A 241 -5.33 -23.37 10.46
C THR A 241 -6.42 -24.18 9.77
N SER A 242 -7.23 -23.54 8.93
CA SER A 242 -8.31 -24.20 8.18
C SER A 242 -7.79 -25.28 7.23
N VAL A 243 -6.67 -25.05 6.56
CA VAL A 243 -6.03 -26.04 5.67
C VAL A 243 -5.57 -27.26 6.49
N LEU A 244 -4.88 -27.04 7.60
CA LEU A 244 -4.39 -28.10 8.47
C LEU A 244 -5.53 -28.92 9.10
N LEU A 245 -6.58 -28.24 9.59
CA LEU A 245 -7.77 -28.91 10.15
C LEU A 245 -8.54 -29.75 9.12
N ARG A 246 -8.61 -29.27 7.86
CA ARG A 246 -9.27 -30.04 6.80
C ARG A 246 -8.51 -31.34 6.53
N ARG A 247 -7.19 -31.30 6.43
CA ARG A 247 -6.36 -32.48 6.20
C ARG A 247 -6.41 -33.46 7.38
N LEU A 248 -6.43 -32.96 8.60
CA LEU A 248 -6.66 -33.79 9.78
C LEU A 248 -7.98 -34.56 9.74
N LYS A 249 -9.07 -33.87 9.27
CA LYS A 249 -10.37 -34.52 9.15
C LYS A 249 -10.40 -35.57 8.05
N GLN A 250 -9.60 -35.42 7.02
CA GLN A 250 -9.48 -36.37 5.91
C GLN A 250 -8.64 -37.61 6.28
N LYS A 251 -8.06 -37.63 7.49
CA LYS A 251 -7.19 -38.69 7.98
C LYS A 251 -5.96 -38.91 7.10
N GLU A 252 -5.53 -37.90 6.41
CA GLU A 252 -4.28 -37.93 5.64
C GLU A 252 -3.08 -37.92 6.58
N THR A 253 -2.02 -38.62 6.19
CA THR A 253 -0.74 -38.58 6.92
C THR A 253 -0.13 -37.21 6.68
N LEU A 254 -0.06 -36.39 7.72
CA LEU A 254 0.58 -35.08 7.64
C LEU A 254 2.09 -35.23 7.57
N VAL A 255 2.70 -34.46 6.68
CA VAL A 255 4.15 -34.39 6.54
C VAL A 255 4.67 -33.18 7.29
N ALA A 256 5.57 -33.39 8.23
CA ALA A 256 6.29 -32.34 8.91
C ALA A 256 7.74 -32.32 8.43
N GLU A 257 8.26 -31.11 8.20
CA GLU A 257 9.67 -30.89 7.90
C GLU A 257 10.25 -30.01 8.98
N VAL A 258 11.47 -30.30 9.36
CA VAL A 258 12.23 -29.53 10.35
C VAL A 258 13.53 -29.09 9.69
N ASN A 259 13.75 -27.78 9.61
CA ASN A 259 14.97 -27.24 9.05
C ASN A 259 16.11 -27.19 10.09
N ASP A 260 17.31 -26.81 9.63
CA ASP A 260 18.51 -26.73 10.49
C ASP A 260 18.38 -25.74 11.66
N LYS A 261 17.41 -24.81 11.57
CA LYS A 261 17.12 -23.84 12.62
C LYS A 261 16.07 -24.33 13.61
N GLY A 262 15.60 -25.57 13.44
CA GLY A 262 14.54 -26.17 14.25
C GLY A 262 13.14 -25.62 13.91
N GLU A 263 12.96 -24.92 12.82
CA GLU A 263 11.64 -24.45 12.39
C GLU A 263 10.87 -25.62 11.80
N VAL A 264 9.64 -25.78 12.27
CA VAL A 264 8.74 -26.87 11.89
C VAL A 264 7.71 -26.36 10.93
N THR A 265 7.64 -26.93 9.75
CA THR A 265 6.52 -26.75 8.82
C THR A 265 5.71 -28.04 8.75
N VAL A 266 4.39 -27.90 8.65
CA VAL A 266 3.46 -29.01 8.44
C VAL A 266 2.70 -28.72 7.16
N GLU A 267 2.84 -29.56 6.15
CA GLU A 267 2.27 -29.36 4.82
C GLU A 267 2.70 -28.03 4.17
N GLY A 268 3.94 -27.60 4.44
CA GLY A 268 4.49 -26.34 3.94
C GLY A 268 4.09 -25.10 4.76
N GLU A 269 3.24 -25.25 5.79
CA GLU A 269 2.83 -24.15 6.64
C GLU A 269 3.63 -24.15 7.95
N PHE A 270 4.18 -23.00 8.32
CA PHE A 270 4.95 -22.87 9.55
C PHE A 270 4.09 -23.15 10.78
N ALA A 271 4.48 -24.10 11.59
CA ALA A 271 3.74 -24.55 12.76
C ALA A 271 4.39 -24.15 14.10
N GLY A 272 5.69 -23.92 14.12
CA GLY A 272 6.43 -23.58 15.33
C GLY A 272 7.88 -23.98 15.25
N ARG A 273 8.51 -24.21 16.41
CA ARG A 273 9.91 -24.63 16.53
C ARG A 273 10.08 -25.89 17.36
N LEU A 274 11.04 -26.69 16.96
CA LEU A 274 11.48 -27.89 17.70
C LEU A 274 12.85 -27.62 18.32
N GLU A 275 12.88 -27.52 19.65
CA GLU A 275 14.09 -27.36 20.47
C GLU A 275 14.39 -28.70 21.15
N GLY A 276 15.35 -29.44 20.64
CA GLY A 276 15.58 -30.81 21.07
C GLY A 276 14.34 -31.68 20.83
N PHE A 277 13.71 -32.15 21.91
CA PHE A 277 12.45 -32.90 21.90
C PHE A 277 11.22 -32.03 22.24
N ARG A 278 11.40 -30.76 22.40
CA ARG A 278 10.34 -29.83 22.83
C ARG A 278 9.81 -29.01 21.67
N PHE A 279 8.58 -29.29 21.25
CA PHE A 279 7.91 -28.50 20.25
C PHE A 279 7.25 -27.24 20.87
N ARG A 280 7.66 -26.08 20.41
CA ARG A 280 7.04 -24.80 20.74
C ARG A 280 6.18 -24.35 19.57
N GLN A 281 4.90 -24.30 19.81
CA GLN A 281 3.94 -23.80 18.83
C GLN A 281 4.06 -22.28 18.68
N ASP A 282 3.80 -21.78 17.48
CA ASP A 282 3.63 -20.35 17.20
C ASP A 282 2.44 -19.77 18.00
N ALA A 283 2.65 -18.62 18.62
CA ALA A 283 1.69 -18.01 19.57
C ALA A 283 0.47 -17.34 18.92
N THR A 284 0.37 -17.36 17.59
CA THR A 284 -0.65 -16.62 16.84
C THR A 284 -2.00 -17.35 16.69
N ALA A 285 -2.12 -18.59 17.12
CA ALA A 285 -3.36 -19.36 17.02
C ALA A 285 -4.27 -19.11 18.22
N SER A 286 -5.59 -19.17 18.00
CA SER A 286 -6.56 -19.20 19.11
C SER A 286 -6.37 -20.44 19.99
N ALA A 287 -6.87 -20.40 21.24
CA ALA A 287 -6.60 -21.46 22.21
C ALA A 287 -7.08 -22.86 21.76
N ASP A 288 -8.23 -22.94 21.09
CA ASP A 288 -8.79 -24.22 20.62
C ASP A 288 -8.12 -24.71 19.33
N GLU A 289 -7.83 -23.80 18.42
CA GLU A 289 -7.09 -24.08 17.20
C GLU A 289 -5.64 -24.46 17.54
N GLY A 290 -5.07 -23.78 18.51
CA GLY A 290 -3.74 -24.07 19.03
C GLY A 290 -3.60 -25.50 19.56
N ARG A 291 -4.62 -26.04 20.23
CA ARG A 291 -4.62 -27.45 20.67
C ARG A 291 -4.62 -28.41 19.48
N THR A 292 -5.48 -28.13 18.50
CA THR A 292 -5.61 -29.00 17.31
C THR A 292 -4.36 -28.96 16.46
N LEU A 293 -3.78 -27.78 16.24
CA LEU A 293 -2.52 -27.60 15.53
C LEU A 293 -1.37 -28.30 16.25
N ARG A 294 -1.32 -28.21 17.58
CA ARG A 294 -0.32 -28.89 18.39
C ARG A 294 -0.43 -30.42 18.27
N GLN A 295 -1.65 -30.96 18.32
CA GLN A 295 -1.87 -32.40 18.14
C GLN A 295 -1.44 -32.86 16.75
N ALA A 296 -1.74 -32.06 15.73
CA ALA A 296 -1.34 -32.32 14.35
C ALA A 296 0.19 -32.34 14.22
N ALA A 297 0.83 -31.29 14.73
CA ALA A 297 2.28 -31.16 14.67
C ALA A 297 2.97 -32.31 15.41
N PHE A 298 2.51 -32.71 16.62
CA PHE A 298 3.06 -33.86 17.32
C PHE A 298 2.86 -35.16 16.56
N ALA A 299 1.71 -35.35 15.91
CA ALA A 299 1.48 -36.55 15.10
C ALA A 299 2.42 -36.60 13.90
N ALA A 300 2.63 -35.47 13.22
CA ALA A 300 3.51 -35.35 12.06
C ALA A 300 5.01 -35.44 12.45
N LEU A 301 5.38 -34.97 13.62
CA LEU A 301 6.76 -34.97 14.11
C LEU A 301 7.22 -36.32 14.70
N LYS A 302 6.34 -37.32 14.82
CA LYS A 302 6.74 -38.64 15.33
C LYS A 302 7.99 -39.22 14.68
N PRO A 303 8.13 -39.24 13.34
CA PRO A 303 9.31 -39.75 12.68
C PRO A 303 10.58 -38.99 13.08
N GLU A 304 10.48 -37.68 13.19
CA GLU A 304 11.61 -36.83 13.60
C GLU A 304 12.03 -37.08 15.05
N PHE A 305 11.08 -37.25 15.94
CA PHE A 305 11.38 -37.64 17.32
C PHE A 305 12.08 -38.98 17.41
N HIS A 306 11.67 -39.99 16.64
CA HIS A 306 12.37 -41.25 16.57
C HIS A 306 13.79 -41.11 16.05
N LEU A 307 13.96 -40.36 14.95
CA LEU A 307 15.29 -40.14 14.39
C LEU A 307 16.23 -39.43 15.38
N ARG A 308 15.73 -38.44 16.12
CA ARG A 308 16.52 -37.78 17.18
C ARG A 308 16.82 -38.69 18.35
N ALA A 309 15.86 -39.51 18.75
CA ALA A 309 16.06 -40.45 19.81
C ALA A 309 17.12 -41.52 19.43
N ASP A 310 17.07 -42.03 18.20
CA ASP A 310 18.05 -42.97 17.69
C ASP A 310 19.45 -42.35 17.59
N ARG A 311 19.54 -41.09 17.13
CA ARG A 311 20.81 -40.34 17.09
C ARG A 311 21.38 -40.17 18.49
N PHE A 312 20.55 -39.76 19.43
CA PHE A 312 20.95 -39.58 20.82
C PHE A 312 21.39 -40.89 21.47
N TYR A 313 20.65 -41.97 21.22
CA TYR A 313 20.96 -43.27 21.78
C TYR A 313 22.28 -43.87 21.25
N ASN A 314 22.60 -43.56 20.00
CA ASN A 314 23.80 -44.08 19.35
C ASN A 314 24.97 -43.08 19.37
N ALA A 315 24.80 -41.93 19.98
CA ALA A 315 25.87 -40.93 20.09
C ALA A 315 26.98 -41.45 21.01
N PRO A 316 28.25 -41.33 20.64
CA PRO A 316 29.34 -41.67 21.54
C PRO A 316 29.44 -40.66 22.69
N ASP A 317 29.92 -41.08 23.84
CA ASP A 317 30.05 -40.24 25.04
C ASP A 317 30.84 -38.95 24.79
N THR A 318 31.66 -38.90 23.73
CA THR A 318 32.44 -37.73 23.33
C THR A 318 31.65 -36.65 22.65
N GLU A 319 30.43 -36.93 22.20
CA GLU A 319 29.50 -35.99 21.59
C GLU A 319 28.45 -35.46 22.56
N LEU A 320 28.47 -35.97 23.82
CA LEU A 320 27.52 -35.57 24.85
C LEU A 320 28.25 -34.73 25.89
N ASP A 321 27.71 -33.53 26.12
CA ASP A 321 28.27 -32.66 27.14
C ASP A 321 27.21 -32.22 28.14
N PHE A 322 27.64 -31.75 29.29
CA PHE A 322 26.77 -31.29 30.35
C PHE A 322 26.85 -29.76 30.45
N THR A 323 25.72 -29.13 30.53
CA THR A 323 25.67 -27.72 30.90
C THR A 323 26.09 -27.52 32.33
N GLU A 324 26.52 -26.32 32.72
CA GLU A 324 26.85 -25.98 34.13
C GLU A 324 25.70 -26.27 35.12
N GLN A 325 24.48 -26.43 34.62
CA GLN A 325 23.28 -26.70 35.40
C GLN A 325 22.89 -28.19 35.37
N GLY A 326 23.75 -29.07 34.84
CA GLY A 326 23.53 -30.50 34.77
C GLY A 326 22.57 -30.95 33.69
N GLY A 327 22.24 -30.12 32.74
CA GLY A 327 21.49 -30.49 31.53
C GLY A 327 22.41 -31.08 30.48
N LEU A 328 21.92 -32.00 29.65
CA LEU A 328 22.66 -32.61 28.56
C LEU A 328 22.57 -31.76 27.33
N MET A 329 23.66 -31.60 26.62
CA MET A 329 23.72 -30.92 25.31
C MET A 329 24.09 -31.89 24.21
#